data_5ec26ff92a8e541b8f5454a01a60386d
#
_entry.id   5ec26ff92a8e541b8f5454a01a60386d
#
_cell.length_a   1.000
_cell.length_b   1.000
_cell.length_c   1.000
_cell.angle_alpha   90.00
_cell.angle_beta   90.00
_cell.angle_gamma   90.00
#
_symmetry.space_group_name_H-M   'P 1'
#
loop_
_entity.id
_entity.type
_entity.pdbx_description
1 polymer ?
#
loop_
_entity_poly.entity_id
_entity_poly.type
_entity_poly.pdbx_seq_one_letter_code
_entity_poly.pdbx_strand_id
1 'polypeptide(L)'
;IIVPVDVDGKTEEWLLLFKNETHNHPTEIEPFGGAATCLGGCIRDPLSGRAYVYQAMRITGSGDPHTSLEDTLEGKLPQKKITQEAARGYSSYGNQIGLATGEVKEYYHPGYVAKRMEIGAVIGAAPRNQVRREVPVAGDVVVLLGGKTGRDGCGGATGSSKEHTVESLSTCGAEVQKGNALTERKIQRLFRRGEVTTLIKRCNDFGAGGVSVAIGELTDGVSINLDLVPKKYAGLDGTELAISESQERMACVIDASDV
;
A
#
# COMPACT_ATOMS: atom_id res chain seq x y z
N ILE A 1 -0.53 0.15 20.30
CA ILE A 1 -0.78 0.11 21.75
C ILE A 1 -1.99 -0.75 22.05
N ILE A 2 -2.09 -1.25 23.30
CA ILE A 2 -3.28 -1.96 23.78
C ILE A 2 -4.21 -0.93 24.44
N VAL A 3 -5.48 -0.96 24.08
CA VAL A 3 -6.50 -0.08 24.63
C VAL A 3 -7.72 -0.89 25.11
N PRO A 4 -8.36 -0.50 26.22
CA PRO A 4 -9.64 -1.07 26.61
C PRO A 4 -10.77 -0.49 25.75
N VAL A 5 -11.64 -1.33 25.23
CA VAL A 5 -12.81 -0.96 24.45
C VAL A 5 -14.05 -1.58 25.05
N ASP A 6 -15.11 -0.80 25.25
CA ASP A 6 -16.41 -1.35 25.64
C ASP A 6 -17.10 -1.91 24.38
N VAL A 7 -17.43 -3.19 24.44
CA VAL A 7 -18.17 -3.89 23.40
C VAL A 7 -19.40 -4.52 24.07
N ASP A 8 -20.56 -3.95 23.83
CA ASP A 8 -21.84 -4.40 24.39
C ASP A 8 -21.82 -4.55 25.92
N GLY A 9 -21.20 -3.61 26.62
CA GLY A 9 -21.09 -3.58 28.07
C GLY A 9 -20.01 -4.51 28.66
N LYS A 10 -19.13 -5.07 27.81
CA LYS A 10 -17.97 -5.84 28.24
C LYS A 10 -16.68 -5.13 27.79
N THR A 11 -15.74 -5.00 28.71
CA THR A 11 -14.43 -4.43 28.37
C THR A 11 -13.56 -5.48 27.67
N GLU A 12 -13.13 -5.20 26.45
CA GLU A 12 -12.19 -6.01 25.68
C GLU A 12 -10.88 -5.28 25.50
N GLU A 13 -9.77 -6.04 25.39
CA GLU A 13 -8.48 -5.48 24.98
C GLU A 13 -8.39 -5.45 23.44
N TRP A 14 -8.10 -4.28 22.92
CA TRP A 14 -7.91 -4.07 21.49
C TRP A 14 -6.50 -3.55 21.20
N LEU A 15 -5.97 -3.92 20.06
CA LEU A 15 -4.76 -3.35 19.47
C LEU A 15 -5.15 -2.13 18.65
N LEU A 16 -4.61 -0.96 19.01
CA LEU A 16 -4.72 0.27 18.23
C LEU A 16 -3.41 0.50 17.48
N LEU A 17 -3.47 0.61 16.17
CA LEU A 17 -2.36 0.78 15.26
C LEU A 17 -2.45 2.13 14.57
N PHE A 18 -1.29 2.77 14.44
CA PHE A 18 -1.10 3.95 13.60
C PHE A 18 -0.03 3.64 12.56
N LYS A 19 -0.29 3.99 11.32
CA LYS A 19 0.67 3.89 10.22
C LYS A 19 0.67 5.18 9.42
N ASN A 20 1.84 5.64 9.01
CA ASN A 20 2.01 6.63 7.96
C ASN A 20 2.88 6.08 6.84
N GLU A 21 2.61 6.50 5.62
CA GLU A 21 3.30 6.11 4.41
C GLU A 21 3.63 7.34 3.57
N THR A 22 4.80 7.35 2.95
CA THR A 22 5.15 8.35 1.95
C THR A 22 5.20 7.72 0.58
N HIS A 23 4.60 8.39 -0.42
CA HIS A 23 4.59 7.92 -1.80
C HIS A 23 4.89 9.08 -2.76
N ASN A 24 6.07 9.68 -2.56
CA ASN A 24 6.45 10.96 -3.17
C ASN A 24 6.73 10.84 -4.67
N HIS A 25 7.71 10.02 -5.05
CA HIS A 25 8.18 9.91 -6.42
C HIS A 25 7.11 9.40 -7.40
N PRO A 26 6.37 8.33 -7.11
CA PRO A 26 5.30 7.88 -8.01
C PRO A 26 4.19 8.91 -8.17
N THR A 27 3.86 9.67 -7.11
CA THR A 27 2.84 10.72 -7.16
C THR A 27 3.27 11.91 -8.02
N GLU A 28 4.57 12.18 -8.15
CA GLU A 28 5.06 13.21 -9.08
C GLU A 28 4.97 12.78 -10.55
N ILE A 29 5.11 11.49 -10.84
CA ILE A 29 5.09 10.94 -12.20
C ILE A 29 3.64 10.69 -12.67
N GLU A 30 2.86 10.01 -11.86
CA GLU A 30 1.45 9.69 -12.10
C GLU A 30 0.64 10.03 -10.85
N PRO A 31 0.19 11.31 -10.72
CA PRO A 31 -0.33 11.82 -9.45
C PRO A 31 -1.57 11.10 -8.93
N PHE A 32 -2.49 10.72 -9.83
CA PHE A 32 -3.73 10.06 -9.43
C PHE A 32 -3.46 8.66 -8.85
N GLY A 33 -2.74 7.81 -9.59
CA GLY A 33 -2.42 6.45 -9.14
C GLY A 33 -1.44 6.44 -7.99
N GLY A 34 -0.43 7.33 -8.00
CA GLY A 34 0.54 7.44 -6.93
C GLY A 34 -0.09 7.78 -5.58
N ALA A 35 -0.98 8.76 -5.54
CA ALA A 35 -1.69 9.12 -4.30
C ALA A 35 -2.73 8.06 -3.89
N ALA A 36 -3.40 7.42 -4.84
CA ALA A 36 -4.30 6.30 -4.57
C ALA A 36 -3.54 5.13 -3.92
N THR A 37 -2.38 4.77 -4.48
CA THR A 37 -1.52 3.71 -3.95
C THR A 37 -0.94 4.06 -2.58
N CYS A 38 -0.62 5.34 -2.34
CA CYS A 38 -0.21 5.82 -1.01
C CYS A 38 -1.22 5.42 0.07
N LEU A 39 -2.51 5.66 -0.16
CA LEU A 39 -3.55 5.24 0.78
C LEU A 39 -3.66 3.72 0.87
N GLY A 40 -3.59 3.01 -0.25
CA GLY A 40 -3.65 1.54 -0.28
C GLY A 40 -2.53 0.89 0.54
N GLY A 41 -1.28 1.35 0.39
CA GLY A 41 -0.16 0.90 1.20
C GLY A 41 -0.35 1.17 2.69
N CYS A 42 -0.80 2.38 3.03
CA CYS A 42 -1.14 2.72 4.42
C CYS A 42 -2.13 1.73 5.05
N ILE A 43 -3.12 1.27 4.29
CA ILE A 43 -4.15 0.36 4.79
C ILE A 43 -3.59 -1.05 5.00
N ARG A 44 -2.76 -1.54 4.09
CA ARG A 44 -2.25 -2.92 4.14
C ARG A 44 -1.28 -3.17 5.29
N ASP A 45 -0.51 -2.19 5.73
CA ASP A 45 0.38 -2.37 6.88
C ASP A 45 -0.37 -2.72 8.17
N PRO A 46 -1.42 -1.99 8.59
CA PRO A 46 -2.26 -2.44 9.70
C PRO A 46 -2.93 -3.80 9.45
N LEU A 47 -3.31 -4.12 8.21
CA LEU A 47 -3.83 -5.45 7.87
C LEU A 47 -2.76 -6.52 8.10
N SER A 48 -1.47 -6.24 7.85
CA SER A 48 -0.37 -7.14 8.23
C SER A 48 -0.35 -7.42 9.74
N GLY A 49 -0.79 -6.46 10.55
CA GLY A 49 -1.11 -6.61 11.96
C GLY A 49 -2.50 -7.19 12.26
N ARG A 50 -3.25 -7.65 11.24
CA ARG A 50 -4.66 -8.11 11.31
C ARG A 50 -5.63 -7.03 11.81
N ALA A 51 -5.25 -5.75 11.74
CA ALA A 51 -6.09 -4.64 12.16
C ALA A 51 -6.89 -4.05 10.98
N TYR A 52 -8.19 -3.88 11.18
CA TYR A 52 -9.05 -3.17 10.23
C TYR A 52 -8.82 -1.66 10.35
N VAL A 53 -8.74 -0.97 9.21
CA VAL A 53 -8.52 0.48 9.17
C VAL A 53 -9.86 1.22 9.22
N TYR A 54 -9.99 2.14 10.15
CA TYR A 54 -11.23 2.89 10.42
C TYR A 54 -11.18 4.33 9.93
N GLN A 55 -9.99 4.92 9.85
CA GLN A 55 -9.83 6.32 9.47
C GLN A 55 -8.52 6.56 8.76
N ALA A 56 -8.55 7.44 7.75
CA ALA A 56 -7.38 7.94 7.04
C ALA A 56 -7.13 9.42 7.35
N MET A 57 -5.91 9.85 7.10
CA MET A 57 -5.45 11.24 7.12
C MET A 57 -4.53 11.46 5.93
N ARG A 58 -4.43 12.70 5.44
CA ARG A 58 -3.54 13.06 4.34
C ARG A 58 -2.78 14.34 4.64
N ILE A 59 -1.46 14.31 4.45
CA ILE A 59 -0.59 15.48 4.62
C ILE A 59 0.27 15.61 3.38
N THR A 60 0.33 16.79 2.77
CA THR A 60 1.13 17.02 1.58
C THR A 60 2.03 18.23 1.70
N GLY A 61 3.18 18.16 1.02
CA GLY A 61 4.04 19.31 0.71
C GLY A 61 4.12 19.47 -0.80
N SER A 62 3.78 20.64 -1.31
CA SER A 62 3.69 20.96 -2.73
C SER A 62 4.30 22.32 -3.03
N GLY A 63 4.75 22.54 -4.27
CA GLY A 63 4.96 23.88 -4.80
C GLY A 63 3.62 24.61 -4.98
N ASP A 64 3.66 25.91 -5.27
CA ASP A 64 2.47 26.72 -5.50
C ASP A 64 1.69 26.18 -6.74
N PRO A 65 0.43 25.74 -6.57
CA PRO A 65 -0.39 25.27 -7.67
C PRO A 65 -0.80 26.37 -8.67
N HIS A 66 -0.56 27.64 -8.35
CA HIS A 66 -0.80 28.77 -9.25
C HIS A 66 0.42 29.08 -10.15
N THR A 67 1.54 28.39 -9.95
CA THR A 67 2.72 28.50 -10.83
C THR A 67 2.30 28.32 -12.29
N SER A 68 2.75 29.19 -13.18
CA SER A 68 2.44 29.14 -14.60
C SER A 68 3.02 27.91 -15.28
N LEU A 69 2.51 27.54 -16.43
CA LEU A 69 3.08 26.42 -17.21
C LEU A 69 4.50 26.70 -17.67
N GLU A 70 4.79 27.97 -17.97
CA GLU A 70 6.11 28.43 -18.45
C GLU A 70 7.18 28.33 -17.36
N ASP A 71 6.78 28.47 -16.09
CA ASP A 71 7.66 28.36 -14.92
C ASP A 71 7.78 26.92 -14.40
N THR A 72 7.19 25.93 -15.08
CA THR A 72 7.31 24.54 -14.69
C THR A 72 8.75 24.04 -14.95
N LEU A 73 9.37 23.44 -13.93
CA LEU A 73 10.71 22.87 -14.06
C LEU A 73 10.72 21.75 -15.11
N GLU A 74 11.81 21.71 -15.88
CA GLU A 74 12.04 20.63 -16.84
C GLU A 74 11.99 19.27 -16.14
N GLY A 75 11.36 18.28 -16.76
CA GLY A 75 11.18 16.94 -16.20
C GLY A 75 10.12 16.84 -15.10
N LYS A 76 9.37 17.92 -14.82
CA LYS A 76 8.28 17.91 -13.84
C LYS A 76 6.91 18.12 -14.50
N LEU A 77 5.87 17.60 -13.89
CA LEU A 77 4.50 17.98 -14.21
C LEU A 77 4.18 19.35 -13.56
N PRO A 78 3.25 20.13 -14.14
CA PRO A 78 2.78 21.38 -13.53
C PRO A 78 2.25 21.14 -12.10
N GLN A 79 2.60 22.03 -11.15
CA GLN A 79 2.22 21.89 -9.75
C GLN A 79 0.71 21.80 -9.55
N LYS A 80 -0.07 22.55 -10.34
CA LYS A 80 -1.54 22.46 -10.36
C LYS A 80 -2.04 21.06 -10.71
N LYS A 81 -1.47 20.44 -11.74
CA LYS A 81 -1.85 19.10 -12.18
C LYS A 81 -1.55 18.07 -11.10
N ILE A 82 -0.33 18.12 -10.53
CA ILE A 82 0.09 17.18 -9.48
C ILE A 82 -0.86 17.30 -8.29
N THR A 83 -1.10 18.53 -7.80
CA THR A 83 -1.94 18.76 -6.62
C THR A 83 -3.37 18.30 -6.81
N GLN A 84 -3.99 18.64 -7.94
CA GLN A 84 -5.39 18.27 -8.23
C GLN A 84 -5.56 16.76 -8.43
N GLU A 85 -4.71 16.14 -9.24
CA GLU A 85 -4.84 14.71 -9.54
C GLU A 85 -4.47 13.84 -8.32
N ALA A 86 -3.49 14.23 -7.53
CA ALA A 86 -3.17 13.54 -6.29
C ALA A 86 -4.32 13.58 -5.28
N ALA A 87 -4.95 14.75 -5.09
CA ALA A 87 -6.13 14.88 -4.23
C ALA A 87 -7.28 14.00 -4.72
N ARG A 88 -7.53 13.98 -6.04
CA ARG A 88 -8.56 13.14 -6.66
C ARG A 88 -8.27 11.65 -6.50
N GLY A 89 -7.02 11.23 -6.68
CA GLY A 89 -6.60 9.83 -6.54
C GLY A 89 -6.80 9.30 -5.13
N TYR A 90 -6.31 10.06 -4.13
CA TYR A 90 -6.47 9.71 -2.72
C TYR A 90 -7.95 9.62 -2.33
N SER A 91 -8.73 10.65 -2.68
CA SER A 91 -10.17 10.71 -2.41
C SER A 91 -10.94 9.58 -3.12
N SER A 92 -10.64 9.30 -4.39
CA SER A 92 -11.27 8.24 -5.16
C SER A 92 -11.06 6.87 -4.52
N TYR A 93 -9.83 6.59 -4.09
CA TYR A 93 -9.49 5.32 -3.43
C TYR A 93 -10.25 5.16 -2.11
N GLY A 94 -10.20 6.18 -1.24
CA GLY A 94 -10.90 6.17 0.04
C GLY A 94 -12.41 6.00 -0.12
N ASN A 95 -13.02 6.72 -1.07
CA ASN A 95 -14.47 6.63 -1.34
C ASN A 95 -14.89 5.23 -1.80
N GLN A 96 -14.10 4.58 -2.67
CA GLN A 96 -14.41 3.22 -3.14
C GLN A 96 -14.32 2.18 -2.02
N ILE A 97 -13.43 2.38 -1.07
CA ILE A 97 -13.31 1.50 0.11
C ILE A 97 -14.41 1.81 1.13
N GLY A 98 -14.87 3.04 1.20
CA GLY A 98 -15.76 3.54 2.25
C GLY A 98 -14.99 3.99 3.49
N LEU A 99 -13.77 4.51 3.30
CA LEU A 99 -12.88 5.00 4.34
C LEU A 99 -12.84 6.52 4.34
N ALA A 100 -13.25 7.13 5.45
CA ALA A 100 -13.21 8.57 5.61
C ALA A 100 -11.77 9.08 5.81
N THR A 101 -11.42 10.20 5.15
CA THR A 101 -10.21 10.98 5.45
C THR A 101 -10.59 12.10 6.41
N GLY A 102 -10.33 11.89 7.71
CA GLY A 102 -10.77 12.80 8.77
C GLY A 102 -9.94 14.06 8.91
N GLU A 103 -8.73 14.06 8.37
CA GLU A 103 -7.81 15.21 8.40
C GLU A 103 -7.09 15.33 7.06
N VAL A 104 -7.09 16.53 6.47
CA VAL A 104 -6.30 16.87 5.28
C VAL A 104 -5.54 18.15 5.54
N LYS A 105 -4.22 18.12 5.41
CA LYS A 105 -3.34 19.28 5.47
C LYS A 105 -2.48 19.36 4.22
N GLU A 106 -2.50 20.51 3.57
CA GLU A 106 -1.65 20.79 2.42
C GLU A 106 -0.75 21.99 2.72
N TYR A 107 0.56 21.80 2.59
CA TYR A 107 1.57 22.82 2.81
C TYR A 107 2.18 23.21 1.46
N TYR A 108 2.27 24.50 1.18
CA TYR A 108 2.84 25.04 -0.04
C TYR A 108 4.16 25.76 0.27
N HIS A 109 5.23 25.31 -0.37
CA HIS A 109 6.56 25.91 -0.20
C HIS A 109 7.42 25.63 -1.44
N PRO A 110 8.25 26.60 -1.92
CA PRO A 110 9.09 26.42 -3.10
C PRO A 110 10.01 25.20 -3.05
N GLY A 111 10.48 24.81 -1.86
CA GLY A 111 11.32 23.63 -1.68
C GLY A 111 10.66 22.30 -2.10
N TYR A 112 9.32 22.25 -2.11
CA TYR A 112 8.60 21.05 -2.56
C TYR A 112 8.44 20.95 -4.09
N VAL A 113 8.90 21.94 -4.84
CA VAL A 113 8.95 21.85 -6.31
C VAL A 113 9.99 20.81 -6.74
N ALA A 114 11.13 20.74 -6.04
CA ALA A 114 12.16 19.73 -6.30
C ALA A 114 11.66 18.31 -6.01
N LYS A 115 10.95 18.14 -4.88
CA LYS A 115 10.37 16.85 -4.48
C LYS A 115 9.10 17.08 -3.68
N ARG A 116 7.96 16.66 -4.24
CA ARG A 116 6.68 16.62 -3.53
C ARG A 116 6.75 15.68 -2.33
N MET A 117 6.05 16.04 -1.28
CA MET A 117 5.75 15.17 -0.16
C MET A 117 4.27 14.74 -0.25
N GLU A 118 4.04 13.45 -0.40
CA GLU A 118 2.72 12.84 -0.33
C GLU A 118 2.71 11.85 0.84
N ILE A 119 1.99 12.17 1.89
CA ILE A 119 1.88 11.34 3.09
C ILE A 119 0.43 10.92 3.27
N GLY A 120 0.21 9.61 3.31
CA GLY A 120 -0.98 9.01 3.87
C GLY A 120 -0.74 8.58 5.31
N ALA A 121 -1.76 8.63 6.14
CA ALA A 121 -1.72 8.04 7.46
C ALA A 121 -3.08 7.42 7.78
N VAL A 122 -3.07 6.38 8.61
CA VAL A 122 -4.29 5.66 8.98
C VAL A 122 -4.27 5.21 10.44
N ILE A 123 -5.46 5.01 10.96
CA ILE A 123 -5.69 4.38 12.26
C ILE A 123 -6.45 3.08 12.03
N GLY A 124 -5.86 1.98 12.51
CA GLY A 124 -6.45 0.65 12.49
C GLY A 124 -6.63 0.07 13.88
N ALA A 125 -7.51 -0.89 14.04
CA ALA A 125 -7.69 -1.61 15.28
C ALA A 125 -8.16 -3.06 15.06
N ALA A 126 -7.85 -3.92 16.02
CA ALA A 126 -8.30 -5.31 16.07
C ALA A 126 -8.49 -5.78 17.51
N PRO A 127 -9.44 -6.68 17.80
CA PRO A 127 -9.48 -7.38 19.07
C PRO A 127 -8.17 -8.16 19.30
N ARG A 128 -7.55 -7.98 20.46
CA ARG A 128 -6.23 -8.60 20.77
C ARG A 128 -6.26 -10.12 20.63
N ASN A 129 -7.34 -10.75 21.00
CA ASN A 129 -7.51 -12.21 20.93
C ASN A 129 -7.66 -12.76 19.52
N GLN A 130 -7.82 -11.91 18.51
CA GLN A 130 -7.90 -12.31 17.09
C GLN A 130 -6.56 -12.19 16.35
N VAL A 131 -5.47 -11.86 17.05
CA VAL A 131 -4.15 -11.66 16.45
C VAL A 131 -3.15 -12.69 16.99
N ARG A 132 -2.83 -13.68 16.17
CA ARG A 132 -1.71 -14.61 16.41
C ARG A 132 -0.38 -13.94 16.04
N ARG A 133 0.69 -14.31 16.75
CA ARG A 133 2.08 -13.91 16.46
C ARG A 133 2.99 -15.09 16.71
N GLU A 134 2.93 -16.07 15.81
CA GLU A 134 3.68 -17.30 15.92
C GLU A 134 4.80 -17.35 14.88
N VAL A 135 5.92 -17.96 15.23
CA VAL A 135 7.00 -18.22 14.27
C VAL A 135 6.55 -19.35 13.35
N PRO A 136 6.62 -19.17 12.02
CA PRO A 136 6.31 -20.23 11.08
C PRO A 136 7.23 -21.43 11.28
N VAL A 137 6.69 -22.62 11.07
CA VAL A 137 7.40 -23.88 11.16
C VAL A 137 7.36 -24.64 9.84
N ALA A 138 8.23 -25.65 9.71
CA ALA A 138 8.23 -26.50 8.52
C ALA A 138 6.86 -27.19 8.33
N GLY A 139 6.33 -27.09 7.13
CA GLY A 139 5.00 -27.60 6.78
C GLY A 139 3.91 -26.52 6.74
N ASP A 140 4.14 -25.34 7.30
CA ASP A 140 3.22 -24.21 7.14
C ASP A 140 3.13 -23.77 5.68
N VAL A 141 1.99 -23.21 5.32
CA VAL A 141 1.69 -22.77 3.95
C VAL A 141 1.57 -21.25 3.90
N VAL A 142 2.18 -20.66 2.86
CA VAL A 142 1.99 -19.23 2.56
C VAL A 142 0.88 -19.10 1.51
N VAL A 143 -0.20 -18.42 1.89
CA VAL A 143 -1.32 -18.10 1.00
C VAL A 143 -1.17 -16.69 0.50
N LEU A 144 -1.14 -16.50 -0.83
CA LEU A 144 -1.18 -15.20 -1.47
C LEU A 144 -2.65 -14.81 -1.72
N LEU A 145 -3.08 -13.72 -1.11
CA LEU A 145 -4.43 -13.16 -1.24
C LEU A 145 -4.40 -11.86 -2.05
N GLY A 146 -5.41 -11.63 -2.88
CA GLY A 146 -5.62 -10.33 -3.52
C GLY A 146 -5.46 -10.31 -5.02
N GLY A 147 -4.79 -9.28 -5.53
CA GLY A 147 -4.66 -9.00 -6.96
C GLY A 147 -3.64 -9.86 -7.69
N LYS A 148 -3.60 -9.68 -9.01
CA LYS A 148 -2.66 -10.35 -9.89
C LYS A 148 -1.39 -9.53 -10.08
N THR A 149 -0.29 -10.18 -10.45
CA THR A 149 1.04 -9.60 -10.68
C THR A 149 1.17 -9.04 -12.09
N GLY A 150 1.66 -7.83 -12.21
CA GLY A 150 2.07 -7.16 -13.45
C GLY A 150 3.52 -6.63 -13.33
N ARG A 151 3.93 -5.69 -14.20
CA ARG A 151 5.25 -5.04 -14.16
C ARG A 151 5.33 -3.83 -13.22
N ASP A 152 4.41 -3.72 -12.29
CA ASP A 152 4.37 -2.59 -11.36
C ASP A 152 5.70 -2.46 -10.60
N GLY A 153 6.37 -1.33 -10.73
CA GLY A 153 7.64 -1.01 -10.07
C GLY A 153 8.91 -1.66 -10.65
N CYS A 154 8.80 -2.59 -11.61
CA CYS A 154 9.96 -3.33 -12.15
C CYS A 154 10.99 -2.43 -12.82
N GLY A 155 10.58 -1.36 -13.52
CA GLY A 155 11.47 -0.38 -14.16
C GLY A 155 11.99 0.72 -13.24
N GLY A 156 11.65 0.66 -11.95
CA GLY A 156 12.09 1.63 -10.96
C GLY A 156 11.26 2.91 -10.89
N ALA A 157 10.03 2.90 -11.41
CA ALA A 157 9.08 4.02 -11.31
C ALA A 157 8.74 4.40 -9.86
N THR A 158 8.98 3.50 -8.91
CA THR A 158 8.71 3.66 -7.49
C THR A 158 9.91 4.12 -6.67
N GLY A 159 11.10 4.21 -7.28
CA GLY A 159 12.33 4.63 -6.61
C GLY A 159 12.28 6.05 -6.08
N SER A 160 12.13 6.23 -4.76
CA SER A 160 11.95 7.55 -4.11
C SER A 160 13.18 8.47 -4.19
N SER A 161 14.36 7.91 -4.47
CA SER A 161 15.65 8.64 -4.51
C SER A 161 16.12 9.00 -5.92
N LYS A 162 15.33 8.71 -6.96
CA LYS A 162 15.70 9.01 -8.35
C LYS A 162 15.38 10.46 -8.72
N GLU A 163 16.22 11.04 -9.55
CA GLU A 163 15.94 12.32 -10.19
C GLU A 163 14.87 12.17 -11.27
N HIS A 164 14.06 13.20 -11.43
CA HIS A 164 13.11 13.28 -12.52
C HIS A 164 13.80 13.72 -13.81
N THR A 165 13.55 12.98 -14.88
CA THR A 165 13.95 13.35 -16.23
C THR A 165 12.71 13.37 -17.14
N VAL A 166 12.83 14.02 -18.29
CA VAL A 166 11.76 14.01 -19.31
C VAL A 166 11.43 12.57 -19.73
N GLU A 167 12.45 11.71 -19.79
CA GLU A 167 12.31 10.30 -20.12
C GLU A 167 11.51 9.54 -19.06
N SER A 168 11.71 9.84 -17.76
CA SER A 168 10.99 9.17 -16.69
C SER A 168 9.48 9.47 -16.73
N LEU A 169 9.06 10.66 -17.12
CA LEU A 169 7.64 11.00 -17.29
C LEU A 169 6.99 10.23 -18.45
N SER A 170 7.73 9.98 -19.51
CA SER A 170 7.22 9.30 -20.72
C SER A 170 7.23 7.78 -20.62
N THR A 171 8.24 7.20 -19.96
CA THR A 171 8.46 5.75 -19.91
C THR A 171 7.97 5.10 -18.63
N CYS A 172 8.16 5.76 -17.48
CA CYS A 172 7.86 5.16 -16.18
C CYS A 172 6.40 5.29 -15.73
N GLY A 173 5.59 6.15 -16.35
CA GLY A 173 4.20 6.35 -15.95
C GLY A 173 3.32 5.10 -16.04
N ALA A 174 3.64 4.17 -16.96
CA ALA A 174 2.94 2.90 -17.09
C ALA A 174 3.28 1.90 -15.97
N GLU A 175 4.46 2.03 -15.36
CA GLU A 175 4.96 1.14 -14.32
C GLU A 175 4.68 1.66 -12.90
N VAL A 176 4.20 2.89 -12.75
CA VAL A 176 3.70 3.38 -11.46
C VAL A 176 2.58 2.46 -11.00
N GLN A 177 2.68 2.02 -9.76
CA GLN A 177 1.64 1.22 -9.13
C GLN A 177 0.30 1.95 -9.21
N LYS A 178 -0.72 1.25 -9.69
CA LYS A 178 -2.09 1.75 -9.79
C LYS A 178 -2.97 0.95 -8.87
N GLY A 179 -3.42 1.58 -7.80
CA GLY A 179 -4.23 0.94 -6.78
C GLY A 179 -5.58 0.44 -7.31
N ASN A 180 -5.99 -0.73 -6.84
CA ASN A 180 -7.31 -1.32 -7.08
C ASN A 180 -8.12 -1.35 -5.78
N ALA A 181 -8.82 -0.26 -5.51
CA ALA A 181 -9.59 -0.07 -4.28
C ALA A 181 -10.66 -1.16 -4.06
N LEU A 182 -11.22 -1.75 -5.13
CA LEU A 182 -12.19 -2.84 -5.01
C LEU A 182 -11.54 -4.10 -4.41
N THR A 183 -10.32 -4.44 -4.85
CA THR A 183 -9.57 -5.56 -4.29
C THR A 183 -9.19 -5.28 -2.84
N GLU A 184 -8.70 -4.08 -2.55
CA GLU A 184 -8.37 -3.64 -1.18
C GLU A 184 -9.56 -3.75 -0.23
N ARG A 185 -10.73 -3.29 -0.67
CA ARG A 185 -11.97 -3.40 0.11
C ARG A 185 -12.32 -4.85 0.44
N LYS A 186 -12.12 -5.78 -0.50
CA LYS A 186 -12.36 -7.21 -0.26
C LYS A 186 -11.39 -7.76 0.78
N ILE A 187 -10.10 -7.41 0.67
CA ILE A 187 -9.08 -7.81 1.65
C ILE A 187 -9.42 -7.25 3.03
N GLN A 188 -9.70 -5.96 3.16
CA GLN A 188 -10.10 -5.35 4.44
C GLN A 188 -11.29 -6.07 5.09
N ARG A 189 -12.32 -6.37 4.28
CA ARG A 189 -13.51 -7.06 4.78
C ARG A 189 -13.22 -8.49 5.22
N LEU A 190 -12.29 -9.17 4.54
CA LEU A 190 -11.82 -10.51 4.95
C LEU A 190 -11.11 -10.44 6.29
N PHE A 191 -10.18 -9.49 6.46
CA PHE A 191 -9.41 -9.31 7.69
C PHE A 191 -10.24 -8.78 8.87
N ARG A 192 -11.45 -8.31 8.65
CA ARG A 192 -12.39 -7.96 9.73
C ARG A 192 -13.06 -9.19 10.36
N ARG A 193 -12.91 -10.34 9.74
CA ARG A 193 -13.52 -11.61 10.21
C ARG A 193 -12.57 -12.32 11.15
N GLY A 194 -12.93 -12.40 12.43
CA GLY A 194 -12.11 -13.04 13.47
C GLY A 194 -11.79 -14.49 13.17
N GLU A 195 -12.73 -15.23 12.57
CA GLU A 195 -12.51 -16.61 12.15
C GLU A 195 -11.44 -16.79 11.08
N VAL A 196 -11.11 -15.72 10.33
CA VAL A 196 -10.01 -15.73 9.35
C VAL A 196 -8.71 -15.29 9.99
N THR A 197 -8.74 -14.19 10.76
CA THR A 197 -7.51 -13.60 11.32
C THR A 197 -6.86 -14.50 12.36
N THR A 198 -7.63 -15.30 13.08
CA THR A 198 -7.12 -16.29 14.03
C THR A 198 -6.38 -17.47 13.39
N LEU A 199 -6.57 -17.71 12.08
CA LEU A 199 -5.79 -18.73 11.34
C LEU A 199 -4.39 -18.20 10.96
N ILE A 200 -4.20 -16.87 10.87
CA ILE A 200 -2.99 -16.26 10.34
C ILE A 200 -1.92 -16.14 11.41
N LYS A 201 -0.84 -16.91 11.29
CA LYS A 201 0.33 -16.86 12.18
C LYS A 201 1.13 -15.57 11.97
N ARG A 202 1.48 -15.28 10.72
CA ARG A 202 2.15 -14.06 10.25
C ARG A 202 1.55 -13.60 8.95
N CYS A 203 1.65 -12.31 8.69
CA CYS A 203 1.14 -11.71 7.47
C CYS A 203 2.02 -10.53 7.09
N ASN A 204 2.21 -10.35 5.78
CA ASN A 204 2.90 -9.20 5.23
C ASN A 204 2.13 -8.69 4.01
N ASP A 205 2.22 -7.38 3.74
CA ASP A 205 1.69 -6.80 2.51
C ASP A 205 2.74 -6.86 1.39
N PHE A 206 2.34 -6.51 0.18
CA PHE A 206 3.23 -6.42 -0.97
C PHE A 206 3.55 -4.95 -1.27
N GLY A 207 4.82 -4.61 -1.09
CA GLY A 207 5.42 -3.35 -1.47
C GLY A 207 6.69 -3.59 -2.29
N ALA A 208 7.73 -2.81 -2.02
CA ALA A 208 9.02 -2.93 -2.67
C ALA A 208 9.61 -4.35 -2.54
N GLY A 209 10.12 -4.87 -3.65
CA GLY A 209 10.69 -6.22 -3.74
C GLY A 209 9.67 -7.34 -3.91
N GLY A 210 8.38 -7.03 -3.98
CA GLY A 210 7.29 -7.95 -4.36
C GLY A 210 7.24 -9.25 -3.57
N VAL A 211 7.09 -10.36 -4.28
CA VAL A 211 7.03 -11.71 -3.70
C VAL A 211 8.27 -12.04 -2.87
N SER A 212 9.47 -11.64 -3.35
CA SER A 212 10.73 -11.93 -2.67
C SER A 212 10.79 -11.34 -1.27
N VAL A 213 10.32 -10.12 -1.08
CA VAL A 213 10.32 -9.43 0.21
C VAL A 213 9.11 -9.83 1.03
N ALA A 214 7.90 -9.71 0.48
CA ALA A 214 6.67 -9.98 1.22
C ALA A 214 6.63 -11.38 1.84
N ILE A 215 7.14 -12.38 1.13
CA ILE A 215 7.19 -13.77 1.63
C ILE A 215 8.51 -14.04 2.36
N GLY A 216 9.64 -13.53 1.84
CA GLY A 216 10.96 -13.76 2.43
C GLY A 216 11.12 -13.23 3.87
N GLU A 217 10.39 -12.17 4.23
CA GLU A 217 10.40 -11.63 5.60
C GLU A 217 9.52 -12.39 6.60
N LEU A 218 8.69 -13.32 6.13
CA LEU A 218 7.78 -14.06 7.02
C LEU A 218 8.48 -15.18 7.79
N THR A 219 9.57 -15.73 7.24
CA THR A 219 10.27 -16.90 7.81
C THR A 219 11.73 -16.93 7.40
N ASP A 220 12.58 -17.62 8.17
CA ASP A 220 14.02 -17.77 7.92
C ASP A 220 14.34 -18.59 6.66
N GLY A 221 13.42 -19.39 6.19
CA GLY A 221 13.56 -20.20 4.96
C GLY A 221 12.22 -20.53 4.33
N VAL A 222 12.14 -20.42 2.99
CA VAL A 222 10.92 -20.66 2.23
C VAL A 222 11.25 -21.16 0.83
N SER A 223 10.39 -22.05 0.30
CA SER A 223 10.42 -22.44 -1.10
C SER A 223 9.23 -21.79 -1.83
N ILE A 224 9.51 -21.00 -2.85
CA ILE A 224 8.50 -20.26 -3.61
C ILE A 224 8.44 -20.80 -5.04
N ASN A 225 7.26 -21.31 -5.44
CA ASN A 225 7.00 -21.66 -6.83
C ASN A 225 6.43 -20.43 -7.56
N LEU A 226 7.26 -19.72 -8.31
CA LEU A 226 6.87 -18.51 -9.05
C LEU A 226 5.84 -18.80 -10.16
N ASP A 227 5.72 -20.02 -10.66
CA ASP A 227 4.71 -20.38 -11.67
C ASP A 227 3.29 -20.33 -11.12
N LEU A 228 3.11 -20.44 -9.81
CA LEU A 228 1.82 -20.32 -9.13
C LEU A 228 1.40 -18.88 -8.86
N VAL A 229 2.28 -17.91 -9.05
CA VAL A 229 1.96 -16.48 -8.84
C VAL A 229 0.95 -16.02 -9.89
N PRO A 230 -0.24 -15.53 -9.51
CA PRO A 230 -1.27 -15.10 -10.46
C PRO A 230 -0.79 -13.93 -11.29
N LYS A 231 -0.94 -13.98 -12.62
CA LYS A 231 -0.45 -13.01 -13.60
C LYS A 231 -1.59 -12.16 -14.17
N LYS A 232 -1.37 -10.86 -14.33
CA LYS A 232 -2.30 -9.96 -15.04
C LYS A 232 -2.34 -10.29 -16.54
N TYR A 233 -1.18 -10.68 -17.10
CA TYR A 233 -0.98 -10.97 -18.52
C TYR A 233 0.21 -11.93 -18.70
N ALA A 234 0.36 -12.48 -19.89
CA ALA A 234 1.49 -13.36 -20.24
C ALA A 234 2.76 -12.55 -20.50
N GLY A 235 3.92 -13.22 -20.46
CA GLY A 235 5.24 -12.64 -20.80
C GLY A 235 5.97 -11.98 -19.63
N LEU A 236 5.53 -12.22 -18.38
CA LEU A 236 6.31 -11.91 -17.20
C LEU A 236 7.37 -13.01 -16.99
N ASP A 237 8.62 -12.60 -16.84
CA ASP A 237 9.71 -13.50 -16.48
C ASP A 237 9.78 -13.78 -14.97
N GLY A 238 10.70 -14.65 -14.56
CA GLY A 238 10.87 -15.03 -13.17
C GLY A 238 11.30 -13.89 -12.27
N THR A 239 12.14 -12.97 -12.78
CA THR A 239 12.58 -11.79 -12.04
C THR A 239 11.42 -10.83 -11.83
N GLU A 240 10.67 -10.51 -12.87
CA GLU A 240 9.50 -9.65 -12.80
C GLU A 240 8.45 -10.20 -11.84
N LEU A 241 8.22 -11.52 -11.85
CA LEU A 241 7.32 -12.17 -10.89
C LEU A 241 7.80 -12.06 -9.45
N ALA A 242 9.11 -12.17 -9.23
CA ALA A 242 9.71 -12.15 -7.90
C ALA A 242 9.73 -10.75 -7.27
N ILE A 243 9.96 -9.70 -8.07
CA ILE A 243 10.18 -8.33 -7.57
C ILE A 243 9.02 -7.37 -7.81
N SER A 244 8.02 -7.74 -8.60
CA SER A 244 6.91 -6.85 -8.94
C SER A 244 6.19 -6.32 -7.70
N GLU A 245 6.00 -5.02 -7.67
CA GLU A 245 5.32 -4.28 -6.61
C GLU A 245 3.81 -4.13 -6.84
N SER A 246 3.17 -5.05 -7.60
CA SER A 246 1.72 -5.02 -7.79
C SER A 246 1.00 -5.01 -6.45
N GLN A 247 0.13 -4.03 -6.30
CA GLN A 247 -0.54 -3.69 -5.05
C GLN A 247 -1.75 -4.58 -4.75
N GLU A 248 -2.35 -4.36 -3.58
CA GLU A 248 -3.52 -5.08 -3.07
C GLU A 248 -3.31 -6.59 -3.01
N ARG A 249 -2.15 -6.98 -2.49
CA ARG A 249 -1.80 -8.37 -2.21
C ARG A 249 -1.35 -8.51 -0.77
N MET A 250 -1.67 -9.65 -0.15
CA MET A 250 -1.22 -10.02 1.19
C MET A 250 -0.65 -11.44 1.16
N ALA A 251 0.45 -11.66 1.86
CA ALA A 251 1.02 -12.98 2.10
C ALA A 251 0.69 -13.40 3.55
N CYS A 252 -0.02 -14.49 3.72
CA CYS A 252 -0.46 -15.00 5.02
C CYS A 252 0.11 -16.39 5.28
N VAL A 253 0.77 -16.58 6.42
CA VAL A 253 1.21 -17.90 6.86
C VAL A 253 0.12 -18.53 7.71
N ILE A 254 -0.29 -19.74 7.34
CA ILE A 254 -1.29 -20.53 8.06
C ILE A 254 -0.81 -21.98 8.26
N ASP A 255 -1.43 -22.68 9.19
CA ASP A 255 -1.21 -24.12 9.33
C ASP A 255 -1.68 -24.86 8.08
N ALA A 256 -0.95 -25.90 7.66
CA ALA A 256 -1.34 -26.69 6.48
C ALA A 256 -2.72 -27.36 6.61
N SER A 257 -3.18 -27.60 7.83
CA SER A 257 -4.51 -28.16 8.11
C SER A 257 -5.65 -27.17 7.88
N ASP A 258 -5.35 -25.88 7.78
CA ASP A 258 -6.33 -24.79 7.63
C ASP A 258 -6.46 -24.28 6.18
N VAL A 259 -5.80 -24.97 5.21
CA VAL A 259 -5.82 -24.64 3.78
C VAL A 259 -7.11 -25.04 3.09
#